data_515ca87bd9afcff03c11d5503a125aec
#
_entry.id   515ca87bd9afcff03c11d5503a125aec
#
_cell.length_a   1.000
_cell.length_b   1.000
_cell.length_c   1.000
_cell.angle_alpha   90.00
_cell.angle_beta   90.00
_cell.angle_gamma   90.00
#
_symmetry.space_group_name_H-M   'P 1'
#
loop_
_entity.id
_entity.type
_entity.pdbx_description
1 polymer ?
#
loop_
_entity_poly.entity_id
_entity_poly.type
_entity_poly.pdbx_seq_one_letter_code
_entity_poly.pdbx_strand_id
1 'polypeptide(L)'
;MNNKIKALAAKAAGMRVRAEFMPISSEELLKALGVYTGLTHLYVAFMTKSETSTSLPEYEDAQTASELVEIGITPEYASGQLNASDNSLRDSSVVSKYTVRINAPRLVPAMRKKMLGRLAMSNGLEVIGDNTEGPDLAIGYAANRDDGTQQMRWLLKGHFKEITITDKTKERGTIAYQVPVLEGTFTPIDTECVIDGKKTKPILVEGDTSKGGTEMDAKTFFAKVQLPEMGQE
;
A
#
# COMPACT_ATOMS: atom_id res chain seq x y z
N MET A 1 -35.26 -15.51 -20.02
CA MET A 1 -34.31 -16.57 -19.59
C MET A 1 -33.10 -15.87 -18.97
N ASN A 2 -32.87 -16.11 -17.70
CA ASN A 2 -32.04 -15.26 -16.84
C ASN A 2 -30.54 -15.41 -17.18
N ASN A 3 -29.78 -14.32 -17.31
CA ASN A 3 -28.34 -14.31 -17.64
C ASN A 3 -27.49 -15.23 -16.77
N LYS A 4 -27.91 -15.49 -15.53
CA LYS A 4 -27.27 -16.48 -14.63
C LYS A 4 -27.33 -17.91 -15.18
N ILE A 5 -28.41 -18.29 -15.86
CA ILE A 5 -28.56 -19.65 -16.43
C ILE A 5 -27.67 -19.82 -17.67
N LYS A 6 -27.48 -18.78 -18.45
CA LYS A 6 -26.55 -18.80 -19.60
C LYS A 6 -25.09 -18.89 -19.14
N ALA A 7 -24.71 -18.18 -18.05
CA ALA A 7 -23.36 -18.27 -17.49
C ALA A 7 -23.05 -19.65 -16.90
N LEU A 8 -24.02 -20.31 -16.25
CA LEU A 8 -23.83 -21.67 -15.74
C LEU A 8 -23.71 -22.70 -16.87
N ALA A 9 -24.52 -22.58 -17.95
CA ALA A 9 -24.44 -23.46 -19.08
C ALA A 9 -23.11 -23.34 -19.87
N ALA A 10 -22.56 -22.14 -19.99
CA ALA A 10 -21.27 -21.89 -20.61
C ALA A 10 -20.10 -22.45 -19.78
N LYS A 11 -20.20 -22.41 -18.44
CA LYS A 11 -19.20 -23.00 -17.54
C LYS A 11 -19.17 -24.55 -17.62
N ALA A 12 -20.33 -25.15 -17.82
CA ALA A 12 -20.46 -26.62 -18.01
C ALA A 12 -19.90 -27.09 -19.35
N ALA A 13 -19.80 -26.21 -20.35
CA ALA A 13 -19.28 -26.52 -21.69
C ALA A 13 -17.78 -26.25 -21.86
N GLY A 14 -17.05 -25.90 -20.80
CA GLY A 14 -15.61 -25.59 -20.88
C GLY A 14 -15.27 -24.34 -21.70
N MET A 15 -16.28 -23.58 -22.11
CA MET A 15 -16.07 -22.29 -22.78
C MET A 15 -15.63 -21.24 -21.76
N ARG A 16 -14.46 -20.65 -21.95
CA ARG A 16 -14.07 -19.43 -21.25
C ARG A 16 -15.08 -18.34 -21.61
N VAL A 17 -16.01 -18.04 -20.67
CA VAL A 17 -16.86 -16.88 -20.78
C VAL A 17 -15.94 -15.67 -20.61
N ARG A 18 -15.56 -15.05 -21.73
CA ARG A 18 -15.04 -13.70 -21.70
C ARG A 18 -16.20 -12.84 -21.14
N ALA A 19 -16.04 -12.28 -19.95
CA ALA A 19 -16.96 -11.29 -19.45
C ALA A 19 -16.99 -10.19 -20.53
N GLU A 20 -18.10 -10.06 -21.25
CA GLU A 20 -18.33 -8.89 -22.11
C GLU A 20 -18.44 -7.70 -21.17
N PHE A 21 -17.36 -6.97 -21.09
CA PHE A 21 -17.32 -5.66 -20.45
C PHE A 21 -18.29 -4.79 -21.26
N MET A 22 -19.52 -4.63 -20.79
CA MET A 22 -20.39 -3.61 -21.32
C MET A 22 -19.70 -2.27 -21.05
N PRO A 23 -19.37 -1.47 -22.06
CA PRO A 23 -18.77 -0.17 -21.83
C PRO A 23 -19.80 0.70 -21.09
N ILE A 24 -19.60 0.84 -19.78
CA ILE A 24 -20.31 1.86 -19.01
C ILE A 24 -19.81 3.19 -19.53
N SER A 25 -20.71 4.10 -19.88
CA SER A 25 -20.31 5.41 -20.37
C SER A 25 -19.47 6.13 -19.31
N SER A 26 -18.47 6.89 -19.74
CA SER A 26 -17.62 7.66 -18.82
C SER A 26 -18.41 8.60 -17.91
N GLU A 27 -19.56 9.10 -18.35
CA GLU A 27 -20.47 9.92 -17.54
C GLU A 27 -21.20 9.12 -16.45
N GLU A 28 -21.59 7.88 -16.72
CA GLU A 28 -22.20 7.00 -15.71
C GLU A 28 -21.16 6.55 -14.67
N LEU A 29 -19.92 6.32 -15.10
CA LEU A 29 -18.80 6.05 -14.18
C LEU A 29 -18.49 7.25 -13.28
N LEU A 30 -18.44 8.46 -13.84
CA LEU A 30 -18.20 9.69 -13.07
C LEU A 30 -19.31 9.98 -12.05
N LYS A 31 -20.56 9.65 -12.37
CA LYS A 31 -21.71 9.79 -11.45
C LYS A 31 -21.78 8.67 -10.40
N ALA A 32 -21.12 7.55 -10.65
CA ALA A 32 -21.13 6.38 -9.76
C ALA A 32 -19.95 6.33 -8.80
N LEU A 33 -18.92 7.18 -8.98
CA LEU A 33 -17.74 7.23 -8.10
C LEU A 33 -17.92 8.33 -7.05
N GLY A 34 -17.90 7.95 -5.79
CA GLY A 34 -17.88 8.88 -4.67
C GLY A 34 -16.58 9.70 -4.60
N VAL A 35 -16.66 10.84 -3.93
CA VAL A 35 -15.51 11.72 -3.68
C VAL A 35 -14.81 11.27 -2.41
N TYR A 36 -13.47 11.31 -2.39
CA TYR A 36 -12.69 10.96 -1.19
C TYR A 36 -12.99 11.95 -0.06
N THR A 37 -13.34 11.42 1.10
CA THR A 37 -13.76 12.20 2.27
C THR A 37 -12.88 11.99 3.49
N GLY A 38 -12.09 10.92 3.54
CA GLY A 38 -11.26 10.65 4.70
C GLY A 38 -10.36 9.42 4.56
N LEU A 39 -9.59 9.18 5.59
CA LEU A 39 -8.69 8.03 5.71
C LEU A 39 -9.14 7.13 6.85
N THR A 40 -8.79 5.86 6.76
CA THR A 40 -8.98 4.90 7.85
C THR A 40 -7.75 4.87 8.77
N HIS A 41 -7.62 3.79 9.52
CA HIS A 41 -6.45 3.51 10.34
C HIS A 41 -5.24 3.12 9.49
N LEU A 42 -4.06 3.35 10.04
CA LEU A 42 -2.82 2.76 9.56
C LEU A 42 -2.71 1.33 10.09
N TYR A 43 -2.63 0.38 9.19
CA TYR A 43 -2.31 -1.02 9.48
C TYR A 43 -0.83 -1.25 9.22
N VAL A 44 -0.19 -2.02 10.07
CA VAL A 44 1.23 -2.38 9.96
C VAL A 44 1.38 -3.88 10.15
N ALA A 45 2.17 -4.52 9.30
CA ALA A 45 2.56 -5.91 9.44
C ALA A 45 4.08 -6.02 9.27
N PHE A 46 4.77 -6.51 10.28
CA PHE A 46 6.22 -6.67 10.24
C PHE A 46 6.60 -7.91 9.45
N MET A 47 7.64 -7.80 8.66
CA MET A 47 8.17 -8.92 7.90
C MET A 47 8.86 -9.90 8.86
N THR A 48 8.45 -11.16 8.85
CA THR A 48 9.04 -12.24 9.66
C THR A 48 10.07 -13.03 8.90
N LYS A 49 9.91 -13.10 7.58
CA LYS A 49 10.85 -13.76 6.69
C LYS A 49 10.94 -12.98 5.39
N SER A 50 12.16 -12.63 5.02
CA SER A 50 12.43 -11.95 3.77
C SER A 50 12.13 -12.85 2.58
N GLU A 51 11.72 -12.23 1.50
CA GLU A 51 11.52 -12.91 0.22
C GLU A 51 12.83 -13.44 -0.36
N THR A 52 12.69 -14.34 -1.30
CA THR A 52 13.77 -14.79 -2.19
C THR A 52 13.30 -14.70 -3.64
N SER A 53 14.14 -15.00 -4.60
CA SER A 53 13.73 -15.05 -6.01
C SER A 53 12.58 -16.05 -6.28
N THR A 54 12.39 -17.02 -5.38
CA THR A 54 11.42 -18.13 -5.53
C THR A 54 10.40 -18.22 -4.40
N SER A 55 10.40 -17.31 -3.43
CA SER A 55 9.43 -17.29 -2.32
C SER A 55 8.99 -15.89 -1.98
N LEU A 56 7.70 -15.74 -1.73
CA LEU A 56 7.13 -14.49 -1.23
C LEU A 56 7.55 -14.21 0.21
N PRO A 57 7.56 -12.94 0.64
CA PRO A 57 7.82 -12.58 2.02
C PRO A 57 6.69 -13.08 2.94
N GLU A 58 7.03 -13.34 4.20
CA GLU A 58 6.05 -13.67 5.24
C GLU A 58 5.95 -12.51 6.24
N TYR A 59 4.74 -12.25 6.72
CA TYR A 59 4.45 -11.15 7.64
C TYR A 59 3.75 -11.65 8.90
N GLU A 60 3.92 -10.91 10.00
CA GLU A 60 3.04 -11.01 11.17
C GLU A 60 1.60 -10.63 10.79
N ASP A 61 0.64 -10.99 11.64
CA ASP A 61 -0.73 -10.49 11.49
C ASP A 61 -0.77 -8.96 11.51
N ALA A 62 -1.60 -8.39 10.65
CA ALA A 62 -1.72 -6.96 10.52
C ALA A 62 -2.28 -6.34 11.81
N GLN A 63 -1.64 -5.30 12.30
CA GLN A 63 -2.01 -4.59 13.51
C GLN A 63 -2.37 -3.14 13.20
N THR A 64 -3.39 -2.62 13.85
CA THR A 64 -3.71 -1.18 13.79
C THR A 64 -2.67 -0.40 14.57
N ALA A 65 -1.95 0.50 13.90
CA ALA A 65 -0.88 1.28 14.50
C ALA A 65 -1.32 2.67 14.96
N SER A 66 -2.18 3.34 14.21
CA SER A 66 -2.68 4.70 14.49
C SER A 66 -3.90 5.03 13.64
N GLU A 67 -4.58 6.09 14.01
CA GLU A 67 -5.44 6.85 13.08
C GLU A 67 -4.56 7.66 12.14
N LEU A 68 -5.04 7.91 10.93
CA LEU A 68 -4.34 8.72 9.91
C LEU A 68 -5.00 10.09 9.77
N VAL A 69 -4.19 11.13 9.77
CA VAL A 69 -4.59 12.48 9.34
C VAL A 69 -4.26 12.67 7.86
N GLU A 70 -3.07 12.24 7.47
CA GLU A 70 -2.58 12.40 6.12
C GLU A 70 -1.59 11.28 5.80
N ILE A 71 -1.59 10.81 4.57
CA ILE A 71 -0.56 9.96 4.00
C ILE A 71 -0.22 10.46 2.59
N GLY A 72 1.06 10.73 2.36
CA GLY A 72 1.61 11.08 1.05
C GLY A 72 2.44 9.92 0.52
N ILE A 73 2.18 9.51 -0.70
CA ILE A 73 2.93 8.45 -1.39
C ILE A 73 3.48 9.04 -2.68
N THR A 74 4.79 9.18 -2.76
CA THR A 74 5.49 9.79 -3.90
C THR A 74 6.29 8.73 -4.63
N PRO A 75 5.96 8.41 -5.89
CA PRO A 75 6.75 7.47 -6.70
C PRO A 75 8.06 8.12 -7.12
N GLU A 76 9.12 7.34 -7.09
CA GLU A 76 10.40 7.66 -7.72
C GLU A 76 10.63 6.73 -8.90
N TYR A 77 11.07 7.29 -10.02
CA TYR A 77 11.23 6.55 -11.25
C TYR A 77 12.71 6.34 -11.58
N ALA A 78 13.05 5.13 -11.99
CA ALA A 78 14.27 4.87 -12.73
C ALA A 78 13.97 5.06 -14.21
N SER A 79 14.67 5.98 -14.87
CA SER A 79 14.54 6.24 -16.30
C SER A 79 15.76 5.74 -17.05
N GLY A 80 15.53 5.11 -18.20
CA GLY A 80 16.56 4.74 -19.16
C GLY A 80 16.27 5.38 -20.51
N GLN A 81 17.25 6.07 -21.07
CA GLN A 81 17.14 6.68 -22.39
C GLN A 81 18.14 6.03 -23.33
N LEU A 82 17.67 5.53 -24.47
CA LEU A 82 18.50 5.06 -25.55
C LEU A 82 18.57 6.12 -26.63
N ASN A 83 19.75 6.70 -26.80
CA ASN A 83 20.04 7.70 -27.83
C ASN A 83 20.85 7.08 -28.98
N ALA A 84 20.47 7.35 -30.22
CA ALA A 84 21.26 7.02 -31.39
C ALA A 84 21.17 8.16 -32.43
N SER A 85 22.28 8.55 -32.98
CA SER A 85 22.39 9.59 -34.03
C SER A 85 21.70 10.91 -33.62
N ASP A 86 21.97 11.41 -32.39
CA ASP A 86 21.43 12.64 -31.81
C ASP A 86 19.88 12.64 -31.57
N ASN A 87 19.23 11.50 -31.75
CA ASN A 87 17.81 11.36 -31.47
C ASN A 87 17.54 10.33 -30.35
N SER A 88 16.57 10.63 -29.48
CA SER A 88 16.06 9.65 -28.50
C SER A 88 15.23 8.59 -29.22
N LEU A 89 15.74 7.36 -29.26
CA LEU A 89 15.05 6.21 -29.86
C LEU A 89 14.02 5.58 -28.92
N ARG A 90 14.29 5.58 -27.63
CA ARG A 90 13.41 4.99 -26.62
C ARG A 90 13.64 5.67 -25.29
N ASP A 91 12.53 6.08 -24.70
CA ASP A 91 12.46 6.54 -23.32
C ASP A 91 11.61 5.55 -22.52
N SER A 92 12.13 5.06 -21.42
CA SER A 92 11.41 4.14 -20.54
C SER A 92 11.60 4.56 -19.10
N SER A 93 10.50 4.63 -18.35
CA SER A 93 10.52 4.87 -16.92
C SER A 93 9.74 3.79 -16.18
N VAL A 94 10.33 3.28 -15.12
CA VAL A 94 9.69 2.32 -14.22
C VAL A 94 9.77 2.84 -12.79
N VAL A 95 8.73 2.55 -12.00
CA VAL A 95 8.75 2.91 -10.57
C VAL A 95 9.83 2.10 -9.89
N SER A 96 10.80 2.78 -9.28
CA SER A 96 11.91 2.15 -8.55
C SER A 96 11.60 2.00 -7.05
N LYS A 97 10.92 2.97 -6.47
CA LYS A 97 10.51 2.98 -5.07
C LYS A 97 9.41 4.01 -4.83
N TYR A 98 8.79 3.93 -3.65
CA TYR A 98 7.91 4.97 -3.14
C TYR A 98 8.51 5.59 -1.88
N THR A 99 8.51 6.91 -1.80
CA THR A 99 8.72 7.64 -0.55
C THR A 99 7.36 7.91 0.08
N VAL A 100 7.19 7.47 1.32
CA VAL A 100 5.93 7.56 2.06
C VAL A 100 6.10 8.47 3.25
N ARG A 101 5.19 9.45 3.38
CA ARG A 101 5.12 10.36 4.51
C ARG A 101 3.77 10.23 5.20
N ILE A 102 3.77 9.99 6.50
CA ILE A 102 2.57 9.71 7.28
C ILE A 102 2.47 10.68 8.45
N ASN A 103 1.30 11.29 8.60
CA ASN A 103 0.92 12.07 9.77
C ASN A 103 0.00 11.21 10.66
N ALA A 104 0.57 10.68 11.76
CA ALA A 104 -0.07 9.73 12.67
C ALA A 104 -0.15 10.31 14.09
N PRO A 105 -1.28 10.94 14.49
CA PRO A 105 -1.38 11.68 15.75
C PRO A 105 -1.32 10.80 17.01
N ARG A 106 -1.73 9.54 16.90
CA ARG A 106 -1.87 8.61 18.01
C ARG A 106 -1.08 7.32 17.81
N LEU A 107 0.11 7.42 17.23
CA LEU A 107 0.95 6.24 17.07
C LEU A 107 1.32 5.66 18.44
N VAL A 108 0.95 4.40 18.65
CA VAL A 108 1.24 3.68 19.91
C VAL A 108 2.76 3.65 20.13
N PRO A 109 3.27 4.05 21.31
CA PRO A 109 4.72 4.13 21.55
C PRO A 109 5.48 2.83 21.27
N ALA A 110 4.92 1.69 21.68
CA ALA A 110 5.52 0.39 21.40
C ALA A 110 5.62 0.10 19.88
N MET A 111 4.59 0.48 19.11
CA MET A 111 4.57 0.34 17.66
C MET A 111 5.60 1.27 17.01
N ARG A 112 5.65 2.55 17.42
CA ARG A 112 6.63 3.52 16.94
C ARG A 112 8.06 3.02 17.16
N LYS A 113 8.34 2.54 18.37
CA LYS A 113 9.63 1.96 18.72
C LYS A 113 10.02 0.80 17.79
N LYS A 114 9.09 -0.14 17.57
CA LYS A 114 9.32 -1.30 16.69
C LYS A 114 9.51 -0.87 15.23
N MET A 115 8.68 0.05 14.72
CA MET A 115 8.78 0.57 13.35
C MET A 115 10.10 1.30 13.06
N LEU A 116 10.64 2.01 14.05
CA LEU A 116 11.87 2.78 13.92
C LEU A 116 13.12 2.01 14.39
N GLY A 117 12.96 0.77 14.85
CA GLY A 117 14.07 -0.07 15.33
C GLY A 117 14.75 0.46 16.60
N ARG A 118 14.07 1.32 17.39
CA ARG A 118 14.65 1.90 18.60
C ARG A 118 14.90 0.85 19.66
N LEU A 119 16.03 0.94 20.34
CA LEU A 119 16.38 0.08 21.44
C LEU A 119 15.67 0.51 22.73
N ALA A 120 15.37 -0.44 23.63
CA ALA A 120 14.82 -0.15 24.94
C ALA A 120 15.80 -0.53 26.03
N MET A 121 15.98 0.37 26.97
CA MET A 121 16.64 0.07 28.24
C MET A 121 15.69 -0.67 29.18
N SER A 122 16.24 -1.34 30.19
CA SER A 122 15.45 -2.08 31.20
C SER A 122 14.47 -1.19 32.00
N ASN A 123 14.76 0.10 32.10
CA ASN A 123 13.90 1.10 32.76
C ASN A 123 12.83 1.71 31.83
N GLY A 124 12.69 1.19 30.59
CA GLY A 124 11.69 1.64 29.62
C GLY A 124 12.10 2.82 28.75
N LEU A 125 13.30 3.39 28.96
CA LEU A 125 13.81 4.46 28.08
C LEU A 125 14.13 3.93 26.70
N GLU A 126 13.87 4.74 25.67
CA GLU A 126 14.23 4.43 24.28
C GLU A 126 15.59 5.06 23.96
N VAL A 127 16.41 4.32 23.24
CA VAL A 127 17.73 4.73 22.79
C VAL A 127 17.79 4.67 21.28
N ILE A 128 18.28 5.74 20.67
CA ILE A 128 18.59 5.82 19.25
C ILE A 128 20.12 5.78 19.15
N GLY A 129 20.65 4.75 18.48
CA GLY A 129 22.07 4.59 18.23
C GLY A 129 22.43 4.87 16.77
N ASP A 130 23.69 4.83 16.47
CA ASP A 130 24.24 5.00 15.11
C ASP A 130 23.85 3.85 14.15
N ASN A 131 23.44 2.71 14.70
CA ASN A 131 22.99 1.52 14.00
C ASN A 131 21.48 1.26 14.14
N THR A 132 20.70 2.30 14.53
CA THR A 132 19.24 2.18 14.64
C THR A 132 18.62 2.16 13.26
N GLU A 133 18.08 1.02 12.86
CA GLU A 133 17.39 0.83 11.59
C GLU A 133 16.05 0.13 11.83
N GLY A 134 15.01 0.68 11.20
CA GLY A 134 13.68 0.08 11.26
C GLY A 134 13.62 -1.25 10.50
N PRO A 135 12.90 -2.25 11.02
CA PRO A 135 12.70 -3.52 10.32
C PRO A 135 11.86 -3.31 9.06
N ASP A 136 12.02 -4.21 8.11
CA ASP A 136 11.13 -4.27 6.95
C ASP A 136 9.70 -4.61 7.38
N LEU A 137 8.74 -3.91 6.81
CA LEU A 137 7.32 -4.03 7.12
C LEU A 137 6.45 -3.69 5.92
N ALA A 138 5.21 -4.13 5.97
CA ALA A 138 4.15 -3.66 5.09
C ALA A 138 3.25 -2.67 5.81
N ILE A 139 2.72 -1.68 5.09
CA ILE A 139 1.70 -0.77 5.60
C ILE A 139 0.44 -0.81 4.75
N GLY A 140 -0.71 -0.76 5.43
CA GLY A 140 -2.01 -0.73 4.79
C GLY A 140 -2.88 0.42 5.28
N TYR A 141 -3.71 0.96 4.40
CA TYR A 141 -4.72 1.95 4.73
C TYR A 141 -5.83 1.97 3.68
N ALA A 142 -6.96 2.56 4.02
CA ALA A 142 -8.00 2.84 3.03
C ALA A 142 -8.38 4.32 3.01
N ALA A 143 -8.67 4.80 1.82
CA ALA A 143 -9.31 6.08 1.58
C ALA A 143 -10.82 5.86 1.41
N ASN A 144 -11.61 6.52 2.26
CA ASN A 144 -13.06 6.46 2.24
C ASN A 144 -13.64 7.44 1.23
N ARG A 145 -14.77 7.09 0.63
CA ARG A 145 -15.58 7.97 -0.20
C ARG A 145 -16.92 8.27 0.47
N ASP A 146 -17.58 9.32 -0.01
CA ASP A 146 -18.89 9.78 0.48
C ASP A 146 -20.04 8.79 0.19
N ASP A 147 -19.86 7.92 -0.80
CA ASP A 147 -20.80 6.85 -1.16
C ASP A 147 -20.64 5.58 -0.30
N GLY A 148 -19.72 5.59 0.69
CA GLY A 148 -19.40 4.46 1.55
C GLY A 148 -18.44 3.45 0.93
N THR A 149 -17.99 3.65 -0.30
CA THR A 149 -16.95 2.81 -0.91
C THR A 149 -15.55 3.21 -0.44
N GLN A 150 -14.58 2.32 -0.62
CA GLN A 150 -13.22 2.49 -0.14
C GLN A 150 -12.20 2.10 -1.20
N GLN A 151 -11.10 2.83 -1.26
CA GLN A 151 -9.91 2.42 -1.96
C GLN A 151 -8.87 1.96 -0.94
N MET A 152 -8.57 0.68 -0.97
CA MET A 152 -7.68 0.00 -0.03
C MET A 152 -6.30 -0.19 -0.65
N ARG A 153 -5.24 -0.05 0.15
CA ARG A 153 -3.85 -0.16 -0.32
C ARG A 153 -2.98 -0.90 0.67
N TRP A 154 -2.08 -1.75 0.14
CA TRP A 154 -0.94 -2.30 0.84
C TRP A 154 0.35 -1.94 0.10
N LEU A 155 1.27 -1.26 0.78
CA LEU A 155 2.67 -1.15 0.38
C LEU A 155 3.42 -2.32 1.02
N LEU A 156 4.09 -3.12 0.20
CA LEU A 156 4.49 -4.47 0.60
C LEU A 156 5.79 -4.50 1.40
N LYS A 157 6.84 -3.82 0.95
CA LYS A 157 8.16 -3.88 1.57
C LYS A 157 8.75 -2.50 1.75
N GLY A 158 9.05 -2.13 2.96
CA GLY A 158 9.71 -0.89 3.27
C GLY A 158 10.05 -0.74 4.73
N HIS A 159 10.74 0.32 5.06
CA HIS A 159 11.13 0.66 6.42
C HIS A 159 10.97 2.16 6.66
N PHE A 160 10.78 2.52 7.91
CA PHE A 160 10.75 3.90 8.36
C PHE A 160 12.08 4.29 8.97
N LYS A 161 12.45 5.54 8.79
CA LYS A 161 13.65 6.16 9.39
C LYS A 161 13.28 7.19 10.42
N GLU A 162 14.23 7.48 11.29
CA GLU A 162 14.10 8.58 12.21
C GLU A 162 13.87 9.89 11.46
N ILE A 163 13.03 10.73 12.05
CA ILE A 163 12.60 11.99 11.49
C ILE A 163 13.08 13.15 12.32
N THR A 164 13.05 14.34 11.74
CA THR A 164 13.31 15.58 12.46
C THR A 164 12.25 15.76 13.54
N ILE A 165 12.71 15.88 14.80
CA ILE A 165 11.86 16.20 15.93
C ILE A 165 11.74 17.72 16.01
N THR A 166 10.51 18.23 16.02
CA THR A 166 10.22 19.64 16.19
C THR A 166 9.17 19.82 17.27
N ASP A 167 9.57 20.35 18.40
CA ASP A 167 8.67 20.66 19.52
C ASP A 167 8.40 22.15 19.57
N LYS A 168 7.13 22.53 19.67
CA LYS A 168 6.70 23.93 19.77
C LYS A 168 5.99 24.19 21.09
N THR A 169 6.28 25.31 21.70
CA THR A 169 5.57 25.80 22.89
C THR A 169 4.15 26.22 22.53
N LYS A 170 3.21 25.95 23.44
CA LYS A 170 1.82 26.38 23.28
C LYS A 170 1.74 27.91 23.26
N GLU A 171 1.17 28.48 22.22
CA GLU A 171 0.88 29.89 22.14
C GLU A 171 -0.36 30.23 22.99
N ARG A 172 -0.35 31.46 23.61
CA ARG A 172 -1.48 31.95 24.40
C ARG A 172 -2.71 32.13 23.49
N GLY A 173 -3.81 31.45 23.84
CA GLY A 173 -5.10 31.62 23.15
C GLY A 173 -5.32 30.72 21.93
N THR A 174 -4.33 29.95 21.54
CA THR A 174 -4.45 29.03 20.38
C THR A 174 -4.06 27.60 20.77
N ILE A 175 -4.89 26.63 20.39
CA ILE A 175 -4.56 25.21 20.54
C ILE A 175 -4.05 24.73 19.17
N ALA A 176 -2.74 24.62 19.02
CA ALA A 176 -2.13 23.98 17.85
C ALA A 176 -1.75 22.55 18.21
N TYR A 177 -2.36 21.58 17.53
CA TYR A 177 -1.99 20.18 17.67
C TYR A 177 -0.74 19.89 16.86
N GLN A 178 0.24 19.25 17.47
CA GLN A 178 1.42 18.75 16.79
C GLN A 178 1.19 17.30 16.44
N VAL A 179 1.38 16.95 15.17
CA VAL A 179 1.20 15.58 14.68
C VAL A 179 2.58 15.04 14.32
N PRO A 180 2.99 13.91 14.93
CA PRO A 180 4.22 13.24 14.55
C PRO A 180 4.17 12.84 13.08
N VAL A 181 5.28 13.06 12.38
CA VAL A 181 5.46 12.69 10.98
C VAL A 181 6.41 11.51 10.93
N LEU A 182 6.06 10.47 10.17
CA LEU A 182 6.94 9.35 9.83
C LEU A 182 7.29 9.44 8.35
N GLU A 183 8.53 9.13 8.02
CA GLU A 183 8.98 9.01 6.64
C GLU A 183 9.60 7.64 6.41
N GLY A 184 9.19 6.98 5.34
CA GLY A 184 9.66 5.65 4.99
C GLY A 184 9.90 5.51 3.49
N THR A 185 10.67 4.50 3.15
CA THR A 185 10.97 4.13 1.77
C THR A 185 10.46 2.72 1.52
N PHE A 186 9.69 2.55 0.45
CA PHE A 186 9.12 1.27 0.04
C PHE A 186 9.65 0.88 -1.33
N THR A 187 10.14 -0.35 -1.45
CA THR A 187 10.76 -0.91 -2.65
C THR A 187 9.98 -2.11 -3.16
N PRO A 188 10.17 -2.51 -4.43
CA PRO A 188 9.62 -3.77 -4.91
C PRO A 188 10.10 -4.94 -4.06
N ILE A 189 9.26 -5.97 -3.90
CA ILE A 189 9.74 -7.26 -3.43
C ILE A 189 10.62 -7.91 -4.51
N ASP A 190 11.62 -8.71 -4.10
CA ASP A 190 12.54 -9.30 -5.06
C ASP A 190 11.96 -10.50 -5.83
N THR A 191 10.88 -11.07 -5.33
CA THR A 191 10.17 -12.18 -5.98
C THR A 191 9.42 -11.70 -7.22
N GLU A 192 9.66 -12.35 -8.35
CA GLU A 192 8.86 -12.12 -9.56
C GLU A 192 7.49 -12.83 -9.46
N CYS A 193 6.43 -12.06 -9.66
CA CYS A 193 5.06 -12.56 -9.76
C CYS A 193 4.59 -12.47 -11.20
N VAL A 194 3.76 -13.40 -11.63
CA VAL A 194 3.12 -13.38 -12.96
C VAL A 194 1.67 -12.96 -12.80
N ILE A 195 1.35 -11.76 -13.26
CA ILE A 195 0.00 -11.17 -13.19
C ILE A 195 -0.44 -10.88 -14.64
N ASP A 196 -1.57 -11.44 -15.06
CA ASP A 196 -2.08 -11.34 -16.43
C ASP A 196 -1.01 -11.68 -17.50
N GLY A 197 -0.19 -12.70 -17.23
CA GLY A 197 0.89 -13.14 -18.13
C GLY A 197 2.11 -12.21 -18.19
N LYS A 198 2.19 -11.20 -17.33
CA LYS A 198 3.35 -10.29 -17.23
C LYS A 198 4.11 -10.55 -15.95
N LYS A 199 5.43 -10.67 -16.08
CA LYS A 199 6.35 -10.73 -14.94
C LYS A 199 6.50 -9.34 -14.33
N THR A 200 6.31 -9.24 -13.03
CA THR A 200 6.46 -7.99 -12.28
C THR A 200 6.95 -8.25 -10.86
N LYS A 201 7.65 -7.27 -10.29
CA LYS A 201 8.03 -7.23 -8.87
C LYS A 201 7.08 -6.24 -8.17
N PRO A 202 6.09 -6.68 -7.43
CA PRO A 202 5.08 -5.81 -6.86
C PRO A 202 5.66 -4.94 -5.72
N ILE A 203 5.18 -3.69 -5.65
CA ILE A 203 5.45 -2.75 -4.55
C ILE A 203 4.16 -2.46 -3.79
N LEU A 204 3.06 -2.29 -4.54
CA LEU A 204 1.78 -1.82 -4.06
C LEU A 204 0.68 -2.75 -4.56
N VAL A 205 -0.24 -3.10 -3.69
CA VAL A 205 -1.48 -3.81 -4.03
C VAL A 205 -2.66 -2.92 -3.67
N GLU A 206 -3.55 -2.71 -4.63
CA GLU A 206 -4.74 -1.88 -4.46
C GLU A 206 -6.01 -2.70 -4.65
N GLY A 207 -7.03 -2.37 -3.85
CA GLY A 207 -8.39 -2.86 -4.01
C GLY A 207 -9.37 -1.68 -3.95
N ASP A 208 -10.41 -1.72 -4.77
CA ASP A 208 -11.45 -0.70 -4.81
C ASP A 208 -12.82 -1.37 -4.64
N THR A 209 -13.57 -0.99 -3.61
CA THR A 209 -14.88 -1.59 -3.31
C THR A 209 -16.02 -0.95 -4.11
N SER A 210 -15.75 0.00 -5.00
CA SER A 210 -16.74 0.56 -5.88
C SER A 210 -17.25 -0.45 -6.92
N LYS A 211 -18.35 -0.12 -7.58
CA LYS A 211 -18.96 -0.99 -8.59
C LYS A 211 -17.99 -1.36 -9.70
N GLY A 212 -17.75 -2.66 -9.86
CA GLY A 212 -16.77 -3.20 -10.82
C GLY A 212 -15.34 -3.30 -10.30
N GLY A 213 -15.12 -2.94 -9.03
CA GLY A 213 -13.83 -3.13 -8.34
C GLY A 213 -13.67 -4.52 -7.72
N THR A 214 -12.98 -4.60 -6.58
CA THR A 214 -12.78 -5.86 -5.87
C THR A 214 -14.02 -6.30 -5.12
N GLU A 215 -14.29 -7.61 -5.06
CA GLU A 215 -15.32 -8.20 -4.21
C GLU A 215 -14.86 -8.34 -2.74
N MET A 216 -13.57 -8.08 -2.45
CA MET A 216 -13.00 -8.20 -1.12
C MET A 216 -13.38 -6.98 -0.26
N ASP A 217 -13.92 -7.23 0.93
CA ASP A 217 -14.21 -6.18 1.90
C ASP A 217 -12.94 -5.71 2.65
N ALA A 218 -13.00 -4.53 3.25
CA ALA A 218 -11.87 -3.95 3.97
C ALA A 218 -11.42 -4.81 5.15
N LYS A 219 -12.34 -5.48 5.84
CA LYS A 219 -12.00 -6.35 6.98
C LYS A 219 -11.12 -7.52 6.53
N THR A 220 -11.48 -8.16 5.44
CA THR A 220 -10.72 -9.28 4.86
C THR A 220 -9.40 -8.78 4.26
N PHE A 221 -9.42 -7.62 3.59
CA PHE A 221 -8.24 -7.02 2.97
C PHE A 221 -7.16 -6.68 3.99
N PHE A 222 -7.54 -6.13 5.16
CA PHE A 222 -6.61 -5.74 6.22
C PHE A 222 -6.40 -6.81 7.30
N ALA A 223 -7.00 -7.97 7.19
CA ALA A 223 -6.71 -9.08 8.11
C ALA A 223 -5.27 -9.59 7.97
N LYS A 224 -4.74 -9.55 6.76
CA LYS A 224 -3.35 -9.92 6.43
C LYS A 224 -2.86 -9.12 5.22
N VAL A 225 -1.55 -9.06 5.04
CA VAL A 225 -0.94 -8.46 3.84
C VAL A 225 -1.39 -9.24 2.60
N GLN A 226 -1.93 -8.53 1.62
CA GLN A 226 -2.34 -9.12 0.35
C GLN A 226 -1.13 -9.22 -0.57
N LEU A 227 -0.75 -10.45 -0.92
CA LEU A 227 0.36 -10.73 -1.83
C LEU A 227 -0.20 -11.31 -3.13
N PRO A 228 0.35 -10.94 -4.29
CA PRO A 228 0.04 -11.61 -5.55
C PRO A 228 0.46 -13.08 -5.48
N GLU A 229 -0.27 -13.94 -6.18
CA GLU A 229 0.15 -15.33 -6.33
C GLU A 229 1.41 -15.41 -7.21
N MET A 230 2.34 -16.31 -6.82
CA MET A 230 3.44 -16.63 -7.71
C MET A 230 2.88 -17.36 -8.92
N GLY A 231 3.19 -16.87 -10.13
CA GLY A 231 2.81 -17.57 -11.35
C GLY A 231 3.48 -18.95 -11.38
N GLN A 232 2.68 -19.98 -11.59
CA GLN A 232 3.23 -21.29 -11.97
C GLN A 232 3.80 -21.15 -13.38
N GLU A 233 5.05 -21.57 -13.56
CA GLU A 233 5.68 -21.72 -14.89
C GLU A 233 4.98 -22.78 -15.73
#